data_7ac51ab6127329a5f81c4401d693098b
#
_entry.id   7ac51ab6127329a5f81c4401d693098b
#
_cell.length_a   1.000
_cell.length_b   1.000
_cell.length_c   1.000
_cell.angle_alpha   90.00
_cell.angle_beta   90.00
_cell.angle_gamma   90.00
#
_symmetry.space_group_name_H-M   'P 1'
#
loop_
_entity.id
_entity.type
_entity.pdbx_description
1 polymer ?
#
loop_
_entity_poly.entity_id
_entity_poly.type
_entity_poly.pdbx_seq_one_letter_code
_entity_poly.pdbx_strand_id
1 'polypeptide(L)'
;MRQICSCAFGRKECKKRKGTMKPRLAKQMVKGLRLCENVTTTGRKRQMIHQQYEVDDHLHEECGVFGIYDMDGNDVASTIYYGLFALQHRGQESCGIAVSDTSGPKGLVLSHKGMGLCNEVFTPEDLESMKGNIGVGHTRYSTAGSSTRENAQPLVLNYIKGTLGLAHNGNLINTPQLRQELARTGAIFQTTIDSEIIAYMIARARVEQPTVQAAVAEAMKKIKGAYSLVVMSPRKLIGARDPYGFRPLCIGKRGNAYILASESCALDTIGAEFVRDVEPGEIVTITQKGIESNRSMCIPKEQHARCIFEYIYFARPDAYIDGVSVYESRLIAGRSLAKHHPVDADLVVGVPESGNVAAMGYAMESGIPYGMAFVKNSYVGRTFIKPKQSSRESSVRIKLNVL
;
A
#
# COMPACT_ATOMS: atom_id res chain seq x y z
N MET A 1 3.31 7.00 20.78
CA MET A 1 2.16 7.63 21.50
C MET A 1 2.49 8.88 22.34
N ARG A 2 3.72 9.14 22.72
CA ARG A 2 4.06 10.34 23.55
C ARG A 2 4.37 11.64 22.78
N GLN A 3 4.50 11.62 21.48
CA GLN A 3 4.85 12.80 20.67
C GLN A 3 3.68 13.47 19.93
N ILE A 4 2.51 12.86 19.90
CA ILE A 4 1.32 13.43 19.21
C ILE A 4 0.54 14.38 20.12
N CYS A 5 0.71 14.30 21.45
CA CYS A 5 0.02 15.19 22.41
C CYS A 5 0.69 16.53 22.68
N SER A 6 1.89 16.83 22.16
CA SER A 6 2.62 18.04 22.52
C SER A 6 2.32 19.27 21.66
N CYS A 7 1.53 19.16 20.60
CA CYS A 7 1.22 20.28 19.70
C CYS A 7 -0.14 20.95 19.92
N ALA A 8 -0.95 20.51 20.88
CA ALA A 8 -2.32 21.01 21.05
C ALA A 8 -2.60 21.78 22.36
N PHE A 9 -1.63 21.96 23.26
CA PHE A 9 -1.92 22.66 24.52
C PHE A 9 -0.90 23.76 24.86
N GLY A 10 -1.43 24.95 24.97
CA GLY A 10 -0.75 26.13 25.46
C GLY A 10 -0.25 25.94 26.92
N ARG A 11 0.95 26.48 27.18
CA ARG A 11 1.64 26.44 28.47
C ARG A 11 0.78 27.00 29.59
N LYS A 12 0.41 26.18 30.57
CA LYS A 12 0.22 26.63 31.97
C LYS A 12 1.06 25.72 32.85
N GLU A 13 1.74 26.39 33.79
CA GLU A 13 2.78 25.87 34.65
C GLU A 13 2.38 24.64 35.47
N CYS A 14 3.17 23.59 35.36
CA CYS A 14 3.09 22.44 36.26
C CYS A 14 4.15 22.60 37.36
N LYS A 15 3.70 22.86 38.58
CA LYS A 15 4.55 22.93 39.77
C LYS A 15 5.24 21.61 40.05
N LYS A 16 6.56 21.67 40.20
CA LYS A 16 7.47 20.57 40.55
C LYS A 16 7.04 19.83 41.83
N ARG A 17 6.80 18.54 41.74
CA ARG A 17 7.00 17.61 42.85
C ARG A 17 8.26 16.78 42.56
N LYS A 18 9.30 17.04 43.34
CA LYS A 18 10.54 16.23 43.40
C LYS A 18 10.24 14.91 44.11
N GLY A 19 10.34 13.81 43.38
CA GLY A 19 10.43 12.46 43.92
C GLY A 19 11.70 11.80 43.38
N THR A 20 12.69 11.65 44.26
CA THR A 20 13.99 11.06 43.97
C THR A 20 13.85 9.55 43.75
N MET A 21 14.09 9.07 42.56
CA MET A 21 14.19 7.65 42.23
C MET A 21 15.63 7.16 42.46
N LYS A 22 15.79 6.13 43.31
CA LYS A 22 17.08 5.59 43.74
C LYS A 22 17.88 4.95 42.58
N PRO A 23 19.22 5.13 42.53
CA PRO A 23 20.06 4.79 41.38
C PRO A 23 20.52 3.31 41.33
N ARG A 24 19.70 2.35 41.75
CA ARG A 24 20.09 0.92 41.76
C ARG A 24 19.61 0.08 40.58
N LEU A 25 18.64 0.54 39.79
CA LEU A 25 18.12 -0.20 38.63
C LEU A 25 18.83 0.09 37.28
N ALA A 26 19.55 1.21 37.20
CA ALA A 26 20.27 1.57 35.96
C ALA A 26 21.59 0.83 35.74
N LYS A 27 22.15 0.16 36.78
CA LYS A 27 23.43 -0.56 36.69
C LYS A 27 23.31 -2.03 36.29
N GLN A 28 22.13 -2.62 36.26
CA GLN A 28 21.95 -4.02 35.87
C GLN A 28 21.66 -4.22 34.37
N MET A 29 21.28 -3.19 33.64
CA MET A 29 21.05 -3.30 32.19
C MET A 29 22.30 -3.09 31.31
N VAL A 30 23.42 -2.62 31.89
CA VAL A 30 24.67 -2.37 31.14
C VAL A 30 25.67 -3.53 31.23
N LYS A 31 25.42 -4.55 32.04
CA LYS A 31 26.33 -5.71 32.18
C LYS A 31 26.07 -6.89 31.24
N GLY A 32 25.03 -6.83 30.40
CA GLY A 32 24.71 -7.90 29.43
C GLY A 32 25.33 -7.75 28.03
N LEU A 33 26.11 -6.70 27.77
CA LEU A 33 26.61 -6.37 26.43
C LEU A 33 28.14 -6.36 26.29
N ARG A 34 28.87 -7.06 27.18
CA ARG A 34 30.33 -7.24 27.03
C ARG A 34 30.71 -8.69 27.30
N LEU A 35 30.51 -9.55 26.31
CA LEU A 35 31.18 -10.87 26.21
C LEU A 35 31.02 -11.38 24.77
N CYS A 36 31.83 -10.90 23.87
CA CYS A 36 32.28 -11.53 22.62
C CYS A 36 33.33 -10.63 21.94
N GLU A 37 34.41 -10.35 22.64
CA GLU A 37 35.67 -9.96 21.99
C GLU A 37 36.74 -10.97 22.42
N ASN A 38 37.24 -11.71 21.47
CA ASN A 38 38.56 -12.35 21.33
C ASN A 38 38.40 -13.76 20.71
N VAL A 39 38.46 -13.80 19.37
CA VAL A 39 39.11 -14.88 18.64
C VAL A 39 39.91 -14.24 17.49
N THR A 40 41.18 -14.08 17.68
CA THR A 40 42.16 -13.79 16.63
C THR A 40 42.45 -15.07 15.88
N THR A 41 42.26 -15.11 14.57
CA THR A 41 43.10 -15.88 13.62
C THR A 41 42.99 -15.33 12.20
N THR A 42 44.10 -14.78 11.76
CA THR A 42 44.73 -14.77 10.42
C THR A 42 43.88 -14.89 9.16
N GLY A 43 43.82 -13.78 8.41
CA GLY A 43 44.08 -13.78 6.97
C GLY A 43 42.96 -14.20 6.02
N ARG A 44 42.14 -13.27 5.64
CA ARG A 44 41.64 -12.88 4.31
C ARG A 44 40.37 -12.05 4.49
N LYS A 45 40.50 -10.73 4.27
CA LYS A 45 39.35 -9.82 4.22
C LYS A 45 38.44 -10.22 3.04
N ARG A 46 37.41 -10.99 3.28
CA ARG A 46 36.20 -10.96 2.46
C ARG A 46 35.43 -9.73 2.91
N GLN A 47 35.40 -8.69 2.08
CA GLN A 47 34.39 -7.65 2.21
C GLN A 47 33.00 -8.30 2.04
N MET A 48 32.38 -8.69 3.12
CA MET A 48 30.93 -8.90 3.14
C MET A 48 30.32 -7.51 3.15
N ILE A 49 29.64 -7.16 2.07
CA ILE A 49 28.75 -6.01 2.02
C ILE A 49 27.59 -6.35 2.99
N HIS A 50 27.75 -5.96 4.25
CA HIS A 50 26.62 -5.86 5.17
C HIS A 50 25.82 -4.63 4.74
N GLN A 51 24.83 -4.80 3.87
CA GLN A 51 23.70 -3.90 3.84
C GLN A 51 22.98 -4.07 5.19
N GLN A 52 23.22 -3.15 6.11
CA GLN A 52 22.37 -2.98 7.29
C GLN A 52 21.00 -2.58 6.78
N TYR A 53 20.04 -3.49 6.87
CA TYR A 53 18.64 -3.14 6.75
C TYR A 53 18.29 -2.39 8.04
N GLU A 54 18.25 -1.07 7.97
CA GLU A 54 17.60 -0.27 9.00
C GLU A 54 16.12 -0.65 8.98
N VAL A 55 15.62 -1.15 10.10
CA VAL A 55 14.17 -1.32 10.29
C VAL A 55 13.62 0.09 10.45
N ASP A 56 12.95 0.58 9.41
CA ASP A 56 12.31 1.88 9.42
C ASP A 56 11.00 1.76 10.25
N ASP A 57 11.02 2.34 11.45
CA ASP A 57 9.88 2.35 12.40
C ASP A 57 8.83 3.44 12.09
N HIS A 58 8.94 4.11 10.92
CA HIS A 58 7.99 5.16 10.55
C HIS A 58 6.69 4.59 9.97
N LEU A 59 5.59 5.29 10.25
CA LEU A 59 4.30 5.04 9.59
C LEU A 59 4.43 5.35 8.09
N HIS A 60 4.20 4.34 7.27
CA HIS A 60 4.28 4.46 5.81
C HIS A 60 2.87 4.51 5.21
N GLU A 61 2.70 5.34 4.18
CA GLU A 61 1.52 5.29 3.31
C GLU A 61 1.59 4.05 2.43
N GLU A 62 0.44 3.67 1.86
CA GLU A 62 0.34 2.40 1.16
C GLU A 62 0.02 2.62 -0.31
N CYS A 63 0.62 1.80 -1.15
CA CYS A 63 0.44 1.80 -2.59
C CYS A 63 -1.02 1.59 -3.01
N GLY A 64 -1.36 2.02 -4.23
CA GLY A 64 -2.62 1.72 -4.91
C GLY A 64 -2.39 0.74 -6.05
N VAL A 65 -3.20 -0.32 -6.13
CA VAL A 65 -3.21 -1.27 -7.24
C VAL A 65 -4.53 -1.20 -7.99
N PHE A 66 -4.46 -1.37 -9.30
CA PHE A 66 -5.59 -1.40 -10.18
C PHE A 66 -5.36 -2.44 -11.29
N GLY A 67 -6.40 -3.18 -11.65
CA GLY A 67 -6.34 -4.11 -12.78
C GLY A 67 -7.69 -4.19 -13.48
N ILE A 68 -7.69 -4.38 -14.79
CA ILE A 68 -8.92 -4.52 -15.58
C ILE A 68 -8.73 -5.53 -16.70
N TYR A 69 -9.79 -6.29 -16.94
CA TYR A 69 -9.93 -7.12 -18.13
C TYR A 69 -11.27 -6.80 -18.80
N ASP A 70 -11.21 -6.18 -19.95
CA ASP A 70 -12.36 -5.91 -20.81
C ASP A 70 -12.55 -7.08 -21.79
N MET A 71 -13.67 -7.80 -21.68
CA MET A 71 -13.95 -8.98 -22.48
C MET A 71 -14.49 -8.63 -23.87
N ASP A 72 -14.93 -7.38 -24.09
CA ASP A 72 -15.37 -6.87 -25.38
C ASP A 72 -14.21 -6.42 -26.26
N GLY A 73 -12.98 -6.40 -25.72
CA GLY A 73 -11.78 -6.07 -26.46
C GLY A 73 -11.43 -4.58 -26.51
N ASN A 74 -12.07 -3.74 -25.67
CA ASN A 74 -11.79 -2.32 -25.65
C ASN A 74 -10.45 -2.02 -24.95
N ASP A 75 -9.74 -0.98 -25.41
CA ASP A 75 -8.51 -0.50 -24.81
C ASP A 75 -8.74 0.00 -23.38
N VAL A 76 -7.88 -0.42 -22.44
CA VAL A 76 -8.08 -0.19 -21.00
C VAL A 76 -7.12 0.85 -20.38
N ALA A 77 -6.11 1.34 -21.10
CA ALA A 77 -5.09 2.22 -20.56
C ALA A 77 -5.66 3.48 -19.89
N SER A 78 -6.58 4.17 -20.55
CA SER A 78 -7.27 5.36 -20.02
C SER A 78 -8.13 5.02 -18.79
N THR A 79 -8.78 3.86 -18.79
CA THR A 79 -9.57 3.41 -17.61
C THR A 79 -8.66 3.15 -16.42
N ILE A 80 -7.48 2.52 -16.63
CA ILE A 80 -6.48 2.31 -15.59
C ILE A 80 -5.96 3.65 -15.07
N TYR A 81 -5.67 4.60 -15.96
CA TYR A 81 -5.22 5.94 -15.59
C TYR A 81 -6.21 6.62 -14.62
N TYR A 82 -7.51 6.65 -14.93
CA TYR A 82 -8.52 7.25 -14.06
C TYR A 82 -8.67 6.49 -12.74
N GLY A 83 -8.58 5.16 -12.75
CA GLY A 83 -8.55 4.33 -11.55
C GLY A 83 -7.34 4.65 -10.65
N LEU A 84 -6.15 4.81 -11.23
CA LEU A 84 -4.94 5.22 -10.50
C LEU A 84 -5.03 6.65 -9.99
N PHE A 85 -5.62 7.56 -10.77
CA PHE A 85 -5.85 8.95 -10.36
C PHE A 85 -6.75 9.01 -9.11
N ALA A 86 -7.80 8.18 -9.05
CA ALA A 86 -8.63 8.03 -7.86
C ALA A 86 -7.86 7.47 -6.65
N LEU A 87 -6.84 6.63 -6.89
CA LEU A 87 -5.97 6.05 -5.87
C LEU A 87 -4.69 6.87 -5.59
N GLN A 88 -4.54 8.06 -6.18
CA GLN A 88 -3.32 8.88 -6.06
C GLN A 88 -2.98 9.26 -4.62
N HIS A 89 -3.99 9.32 -3.74
CA HIS A 89 -3.79 9.57 -2.30
C HIS A 89 -3.00 8.45 -1.61
N ARG A 90 -2.94 7.25 -2.19
CA ARG A 90 -2.19 6.09 -1.67
C ARG A 90 -0.72 6.12 -2.08
N GLY A 91 -0.39 6.68 -3.25
CA GLY A 91 0.98 6.74 -3.75
C GLY A 91 1.24 7.97 -4.61
N GLN A 92 2.26 8.76 -4.27
CA GLN A 92 2.60 10.02 -4.94
C GLN A 92 4.06 10.06 -5.44
N GLU A 93 4.80 8.96 -5.31
CA GLU A 93 6.22 8.90 -5.67
C GLU A 93 6.43 8.49 -7.12
N SER A 94 5.72 7.47 -7.54
CA SER A 94 5.78 6.98 -8.93
C SER A 94 4.48 6.29 -9.30
N CYS A 95 4.22 6.16 -10.58
CA CYS A 95 3.09 5.40 -11.10
C CYS A 95 3.47 4.70 -12.40
N GLY A 96 2.64 3.73 -12.79
CA GLY A 96 2.84 2.99 -14.02
C GLY A 96 1.62 2.19 -14.43
N ILE A 97 1.56 1.90 -15.72
CA ILE A 97 0.53 1.10 -16.38
C ILE A 97 1.21 0.07 -17.27
N ALA A 98 0.68 -1.14 -17.30
CA ALA A 98 1.05 -2.16 -18.26
C ALA A 98 -0.22 -2.77 -18.86
N VAL A 99 -0.26 -2.93 -20.18
CA VAL A 99 -1.39 -3.48 -20.93
C VAL A 99 -0.97 -4.56 -21.90
N SER A 100 -1.89 -5.45 -22.25
CA SER A 100 -1.71 -6.48 -23.27
C SER A 100 -3.00 -6.66 -24.04
N ASP A 101 -2.86 -6.98 -25.34
CA ASP A 101 -3.99 -7.40 -26.17
C ASP A 101 -4.15 -8.93 -26.07
N THR A 102 -5.29 -9.38 -25.56
CA THR A 102 -5.58 -10.81 -25.39
C THR A 102 -5.77 -11.56 -26.71
N SER A 103 -6.07 -10.85 -27.79
CA SER A 103 -6.20 -11.37 -29.18
C SER A 103 -4.89 -11.24 -29.97
N GLY A 104 -3.99 -10.36 -29.54
CA GLY A 104 -2.74 -10.03 -30.21
C GLY A 104 -1.62 -11.07 -30.05
N PRO A 105 -0.39 -10.71 -30.46
CA PRO A 105 0.77 -11.60 -30.34
C PRO A 105 1.01 -12.04 -28.91
N LYS A 106 1.26 -13.34 -28.71
CA LYS A 106 1.50 -13.89 -27.37
C LYS A 106 2.73 -13.24 -26.72
N GLY A 107 2.55 -12.74 -25.51
CA GLY A 107 3.63 -12.22 -24.68
C GLY A 107 3.97 -10.75 -24.90
N LEU A 108 3.29 -10.05 -25.81
CA LEU A 108 3.48 -8.60 -25.94
C LEU A 108 2.76 -7.87 -24.80
N VAL A 109 3.53 -7.16 -24.01
CA VAL A 109 3.05 -6.24 -22.97
C VAL A 109 3.65 -4.88 -23.20
N LEU A 110 2.80 -3.88 -23.40
CA LEU A 110 3.20 -2.46 -23.44
C LEU A 110 3.19 -1.92 -22.02
N SER A 111 4.22 -1.19 -21.64
CA SER A 111 4.28 -0.59 -20.30
C SER A 111 4.90 0.78 -20.33
N HIS A 112 4.29 1.71 -19.57
CA HIS A 112 4.83 3.03 -19.30
C HIS A 112 4.80 3.28 -17.81
N LYS A 113 5.91 3.79 -17.24
CA LYS A 113 6.02 4.12 -15.81
C LYS A 113 7.03 5.23 -15.59
N GLY A 114 6.81 6.03 -14.55
CA GLY A 114 7.67 7.16 -14.23
C GLY A 114 7.60 7.56 -12.76
N MET A 115 8.50 8.46 -12.37
CA MET A 115 8.49 9.13 -11.07
C MET A 115 7.56 10.34 -11.16
N GLY A 116 6.70 10.51 -10.15
CA GLY A 116 5.73 11.61 -10.08
C GLY A 116 4.28 11.14 -10.02
N LEU A 117 3.38 12.10 -10.10
CA LEU A 117 1.93 11.89 -10.10
C LEU A 117 1.45 11.35 -11.46
N CYS A 118 0.27 10.74 -11.49
CA CYS A 118 -0.28 10.19 -12.72
C CYS A 118 -0.36 11.22 -13.86
N ASN A 119 -0.77 12.46 -13.56
CA ASN A 119 -0.85 13.54 -14.52
C ASN A 119 0.52 14.14 -14.94
N GLU A 120 1.59 13.80 -14.26
CA GLU A 120 2.96 14.19 -14.60
C GLU A 120 3.66 13.11 -15.45
N VAL A 121 3.25 11.84 -15.28
CA VAL A 121 3.88 10.68 -15.91
C VAL A 121 3.20 10.31 -17.24
N PHE A 122 1.88 10.48 -17.35
CA PHE A 122 1.12 10.06 -18.52
C PHE A 122 0.61 11.26 -19.31
N THR A 123 0.91 11.31 -20.60
CA THR A 123 0.27 12.20 -21.55
C THR A 123 -0.90 11.50 -22.25
N PRO A 124 -1.82 12.23 -22.89
CA PRO A 124 -2.87 11.62 -23.72
C PRO A 124 -2.30 10.67 -24.80
N GLU A 125 -1.19 11.06 -25.42
CA GLU A 125 -0.51 10.30 -26.48
C GLU A 125 0.07 8.99 -25.94
N ASP A 126 0.62 9.01 -24.72
CA ASP A 126 1.09 7.77 -24.05
C ASP A 126 -0.06 6.79 -23.88
N LEU A 127 -1.21 7.28 -23.37
CA LEU A 127 -2.39 6.44 -23.13
C LEU A 127 -3.01 5.89 -24.43
N GLU A 128 -3.05 6.72 -25.50
CA GLU A 128 -3.54 6.31 -26.81
C GLU A 128 -2.64 5.26 -27.47
N SER A 129 -1.33 5.31 -27.21
CA SER A 129 -0.37 4.34 -27.74
C SER A 129 -0.43 2.99 -27.07
N MET A 130 -0.93 2.92 -25.83
CA MET A 130 -1.00 1.70 -25.00
C MET A 130 -2.26 0.91 -25.31
N LYS A 131 -2.23 0.18 -26.43
CA LYS A 131 -3.33 -0.68 -26.87
C LYS A 131 -3.36 -2.01 -26.13
N GLY A 132 -4.58 -2.42 -25.75
CA GLY A 132 -4.82 -3.69 -25.10
C GLY A 132 -6.05 -3.66 -24.20
N ASN A 133 -6.69 -4.82 -24.05
CA ASN A 133 -7.95 -4.99 -23.33
C ASN A 133 -7.78 -5.65 -21.95
N ILE A 134 -6.55 -5.95 -21.56
CA ILE A 134 -6.19 -6.37 -20.20
C ILE A 134 -5.02 -5.52 -19.71
N GLY A 135 -5.05 -5.10 -18.46
CA GLY A 135 -3.95 -4.30 -17.94
C GLY A 135 -3.93 -4.21 -16.41
N VAL A 136 -2.79 -3.75 -15.92
CA VAL A 136 -2.53 -3.47 -14.50
C VAL A 136 -1.90 -2.10 -14.33
N GLY A 137 -2.23 -1.45 -13.23
CA GLY A 137 -1.69 -0.15 -12.86
C GLY A 137 -1.29 -0.10 -11.40
N HIS A 138 -0.39 0.82 -11.08
CA HIS A 138 0.15 1.00 -9.74
C HIS A 138 0.45 2.47 -9.46
N THR A 139 0.12 2.92 -8.25
CA THR A 139 0.66 4.16 -7.66
C THR A 139 1.51 3.78 -6.46
N ARG A 140 2.77 4.24 -6.44
CA ARG A 140 3.75 3.83 -5.44
C ARG A 140 3.90 4.88 -4.36
N TYR A 141 3.96 4.37 -3.14
CA TYR A 141 4.61 5.00 -2.01
C TYR A 141 5.79 4.12 -1.56
N SER A 142 6.93 4.74 -1.23
CA SER A 142 8.17 4.00 -0.89
C SER A 142 8.10 3.45 0.53
N THR A 143 7.73 2.19 0.68
CA THR A 143 7.80 1.44 1.95
C THR A 143 9.07 0.59 2.01
N ALA A 144 9.49 0.05 0.88
CA ALA A 144 10.70 -0.76 0.74
C ALA A 144 11.44 -0.39 -0.54
N GLY A 145 12.76 -0.36 -0.46
CA GLY A 145 13.64 -0.02 -1.59
C GLY A 145 13.81 1.48 -1.82
N SER A 146 14.75 1.82 -2.70
CA SER A 146 15.07 3.22 -3.03
C SER A 146 13.98 3.88 -3.89
N SER A 147 13.90 5.21 -3.80
CA SER A 147 13.00 6.04 -4.63
C SER A 147 13.64 6.26 -6.01
N THR A 148 13.57 5.25 -6.87
CA THR A 148 14.11 5.27 -8.23
C THR A 148 13.13 4.68 -9.24
N ARG A 149 13.28 5.04 -10.52
CA ARG A 149 12.40 4.60 -11.60
C ARG A 149 12.37 3.06 -11.76
N GLU A 150 13.47 2.38 -11.47
CA GLU A 150 13.56 0.92 -11.53
C GLU A 150 12.57 0.26 -10.58
N ASN A 151 12.37 0.88 -9.41
CA ASN A 151 11.45 0.43 -8.38
C ASN A 151 9.98 0.82 -8.63
N ALA A 152 9.69 1.62 -9.65
CA ALA A 152 8.32 1.91 -10.05
C ALA A 152 7.64 0.65 -10.57
N GLN A 153 6.37 0.47 -10.21
CA GLN A 153 5.53 -0.65 -10.65
C GLN A 153 4.48 -0.18 -11.67
N PRO A 154 3.89 -1.09 -12.48
CA PRO A 154 4.01 -2.55 -12.43
C PRO A 154 5.41 -3.05 -12.80
N LEU A 155 5.81 -4.17 -12.20
CA LEU A 155 6.94 -4.94 -12.70
C LEU A 155 6.49 -5.76 -13.90
N VAL A 156 7.18 -5.62 -15.03
CA VAL A 156 6.94 -6.42 -16.23
C VAL A 156 8.17 -7.27 -16.49
N LEU A 157 8.03 -8.58 -16.39
CA LEU A 157 9.12 -9.53 -16.47
C LEU A 157 8.84 -10.59 -17.54
N ASN A 158 9.83 -10.86 -18.38
CA ASN A 158 9.80 -11.94 -19.34
C ASN A 158 10.47 -13.19 -18.76
N TYR A 159 9.83 -14.33 -18.89
CA TYR A 159 10.35 -15.61 -18.43
C TYR A 159 9.93 -16.74 -19.39
N ILE A 160 10.39 -17.95 -19.15
CA ILE A 160 10.22 -19.08 -20.09
C ILE A 160 8.77 -19.41 -20.49
N LYS A 161 7.77 -19.00 -19.68
CA LYS A 161 6.34 -19.23 -19.98
C LYS A 161 5.62 -17.97 -20.53
N GLY A 162 6.35 -16.90 -20.83
CA GLY A 162 5.82 -15.66 -21.39
C GLY A 162 6.11 -14.44 -20.52
N THR A 163 5.19 -13.48 -20.51
CA THR A 163 5.34 -12.22 -19.78
C THR A 163 4.43 -12.20 -18.55
N LEU A 164 4.92 -11.64 -17.47
CA LEU A 164 4.21 -11.40 -16.21
C LEU A 164 4.23 -9.92 -15.89
N GLY A 165 3.06 -9.32 -15.66
CA GLY A 165 2.91 -8.00 -15.04
C GLY A 165 2.49 -8.17 -13.59
N LEU A 166 3.09 -7.42 -12.67
CA LEU A 166 2.79 -7.48 -11.23
C LEU A 166 2.67 -6.07 -10.65
N ALA A 167 1.54 -5.80 -10.00
CA ALA A 167 1.34 -4.67 -9.09
C ALA A 167 1.10 -5.20 -7.66
N HIS A 168 1.80 -4.62 -6.69
CA HIS A 168 1.78 -5.05 -5.29
C HIS A 168 1.54 -3.86 -4.36
N ASN A 169 0.53 -3.98 -3.52
CA ASN A 169 0.29 -3.10 -2.38
C ASN A 169 0.58 -3.88 -1.10
N GLY A 170 1.58 -3.47 -0.35
CA GLY A 170 1.95 -4.09 0.90
C GLY A 170 3.45 -4.18 1.14
N ASN A 171 3.84 -5.01 2.09
CA ASN A 171 5.24 -5.24 2.45
C ASN A 171 5.46 -6.65 3.01
N LEU A 172 6.50 -7.33 2.53
CA LEU A 172 6.89 -8.65 3.01
C LEU A 172 7.88 -8.55 4.18
N ILE A 173 7.66 -9.35 5.21
CA ILE A 173 8.55 -9.41 6.38
C ILE A 173 9.70 -10.40 6.23
N ASN A 174 9.64 -11.32 5.26
CA ASN A 174 10.68 -12.32 5.01
C ASN A 174 11.49 -12.07 3.72
N THR A 175 11.49 -10.83 3.24
CA THR A 175 12.22 -10.37 2.05
C THR A 175 13.71 -10.75 2.06
N PRO A 176 14.50 -10.52 3.13
CA PRO A 176 15.92 -10.83 3.12
C PRO A 176 16.21 -12.32 2.94
N GLN A 177 15.43 -13.18 3.60
CA GLN A 177 15.58 -14.64 3.50
C GLN A 177 15.27 -15.15 2.10
N LEU A 178 14.14 -14.73 1.53
CA LEU A 178 13.71 -15.14 0.19
C LEU A 178 14.66 -14.61 -0.89
N ARG A 179 15.15 -13.36 -0.75
CA ARG A 179 16.12 -12.78 -1.68
C ARG A 179 17.42 -13.59 -1.67
N GLN A 180 17.92 -13.98 -0.49
CA GLN A 180 19.13 -14.80 -0.37
C GLN A 180 18.93 -16.19 -0.96
N GLU A 181 17.79 -16.84 -0.70
CA GLU A 181 17.43 -18.15 -1.28
C GLU A 181 17.42 -18.10 -2.81
N LEU A 182 16.74 -17.10 -3.38
CA LEU A 182 16.66 -16.91 -4.83
C LEU A 182 18.02 -16.60 -5.45
N ALA A 183 18.83 -15.74 -4.84
CA ALA A 183 20.17 -15.39 -5.30
C ALA A 183 21.11 -16.62 -5.36
N ARG A 184 21.02 -17.53 -4.37
CA ARG A 184 21.78 -18.79 -4.35
C ARG A 184 21.42 -19.71 -5.51
N THR A 185 20.23 -19.58 -6.07
CA THR A 185 19.76 -20.37 -7.24
C THR A 185 19.91 -19.61 -8.56
N GLY A 186 20.64 -18.49 -8.56
CA GLY A 186 20.99 -17.74 -9.78
C GLY A 186 20.04 -16.61 -10.14
N ALA A 187 19.12 -16.19 -9.26
CA ALA A 187 18.29 -15.02 -9.52
C ALA A 187 19.13 -13.73 -9.52
N ILE A 188 18.95 -12.92 -10.55
CA ILE A 188 19.61 -11.62 -10.71
C ILE A 188 18.56 -10.54 -10.51
N PHE A 189 18.67 -9.81 -9.40
CA PHE A 189 17.74 -8.76 -9.03
C PHE A 189 18.11 -7.43 -9.68
N GLN A 190 17.11 -6.75 -10.24
CA GLN A 190 17.27 -5.45 -10.87
C GLN A 190 16.71 -4.32 -10.00
N THR A 191 15.89 -4.65 -9.00
CA THR A 191 15.27 -3.71 -8.10
C THR A 191 15.62 -3.99 -6.64
N THR A 192 15.28 -3.07 -5.77
CA THR A 192 15.46 -3.23 -4.32
C THR A 192 14.15 -3.54 -3.59
N ILE A 193 13.01 -3.62 -4.32
CA ILE A 193 11.69 -3.86 -3.75
C ILE A 193 11.40 -5.35 -3.55
N ASP A 194 10.54 -5.64 -2.60
CA ASP A 194 10.06 -6.99 -2.28
C ASP A 194 9.14 -7.56 -3.38
N SER A 195 8.47 -6.71 -4.14
CA SER A 195 7.61 -7.12 -5.26
C SER A 195 8.37 -7.92 -6.33
N GLU A 196 9.67 -7.66 -6.54
CA GLU A 196 10.49 -8.46 -7.47
C GLU A 196 10.67 -9.90 -6.96
N ILE A 197 10.77 -10.09 -5.64
CA ILE A 197 10.84 -11.41 -5.04
C ILE A 197 9.54 -12.17 -5.29
N ILE A 198 8.38 -11.50 -5.13
CA ILE A 198 7.07 -12.10 -5.42
C ILE A 198 7.02 -12.54 -6.89
N ALA A 199 7.45 -11.69 -7.81
CA ALA A 199 7.48 -12.00 -9.24
C ALA A 199 8.38 -13.21 -9.56
N TYR A 200 9.59 -13.28 -8.96
CA TYR A 200 10.47 -14.45 -9.08
C TYR A 200 9.85 -15.72 -8.51
N MET A 201 9.20 -15.64 -7.35
CA MET A 201 8.53 -16.81 -6.75
C MET A 201 7.41 -17.35 -7.64
N ILE A 202 6.59 -16.44 -8.22
CA ILE A 202 5.53 -16.81 -9.17
C ILE A 202 6.13 -17.42 -10.44
N ALA A 203 7.14 -16.77 -11.02
CA ALA A 203 7.78 -17.24 -12.25
C ALA A 203 8.42 -18.61 -12.06
N ARG A 204 9.13 -18.84 -10.95
CA ARG A 204 9.73 -20.14 -10.59
C ARG A 204 8.66 -21.21 -10.39
N ALA A 205 7.63 -20.93 -9.59
CA ALA A 205 6.53 -21.86 -9.38
C ALA A 205 5.81 -22.20 -10.70
N ARG A 206 5.68 -21.24 -11.62
CA ARG A 206 5.00 -21.46 -12.91
C ARG A 206 5.74 -22.41 -13.85
N VAL A 207 7.01 -22.67 -13.64
CA VAL A 207 7.75 -23.69 -14.42
C VAL A 207 7.16 -25.08 -14.17
N GLU A 208 6.79 -25.36 -12.92
CA GLU A 208 6.26 -26.65 -12.46
C GLU A 208 4.71 -26.67 -12.48
N GLN A 209 4.09 -25.57 -12.12
CA GLN A 209 2.63 -25.47 -12.04
C GLN A 209 1.98 -25.30 -13.42
N PRO A 210 0.82 -25.91 -13.68
CA PRO A 210 0.16 -25.88 -14.99
C PRO A 210 -0.41 -24.50 -15.33
N THR A 211 -0.70 -23.66 -14.35
CA THR A 211 -1.34 -22.35 -14.54
C THR A 211 -0.70 -21.26 -13.69
N VAL A 212 -0.88 -19.99 -14.11
CA VAL A 212 -0.36 -18.82 -13.35
C VAL A 212 -1.04 -18.71 -11.98
N GLN A 213 -2.35 -18.94 -11.89
CA GLN A 213 -3.07 -18.90 -10.62
C GLN A 213 -2.59 -19.96 -9.63
N ALA A 214 -2.24 -21.15 -10.11
CA ALA A 214 -1.62 -22.19 -9.27
C ALA A 214 -0.21 -21.76 -8.80
N ALA A 215 0.55 -21.09 -9.67
CA ALA A 215 1.85 -20.55 -9.31
C ALA A 215 1.74 -19.42 -8.28
N VAL A 216 0.72 -18.56 -8.37
CA VAL A 216 0.42 -17.55 -7.33
C VAL A 216 0.12 -18.24 -6.00
N ALA A 217 -0.71 -19.28 -5.98
CA ALA A 217 -1.00 -20.04 -4.76
C ALA A 217 0.27 -20.64 -4.13
N GLU A 218 1.19 -21.19 -4.94
CA GLU A 218 2.47 -21.71 -4.45
C GLU A 218 3.38 -20.60 -3.90
N ALA A 219 3.39 -19.43 -4.53
CA ALA A 219 4.14 -18.27 -4.02
C ALA A 219 3.56 -17.81 -2.67
N MET A 220 2.23 -17.74 -2.52
CA MET A 220 1.55 -17.35 -1.29
C MET A 220 1.88 -18.23 -0.08
N LYS A 221 2.22 -19.49 -0.28
CA LYS A 221 2.68 -20.39 0.79
C LYS A 221 4.03 -19.99 1.39
N LYS A 222 4.84 -19.24 0.65
CA LYS A 222 6.23 -18.91 1.01
C LYS A 222 6.42 -17.46 1.43
N ILE A 223 5.69 -16.53 0.80
CA ILE A 223 5.74 -15.11 1.16
C ILE A 223 4.99 -14.85 2.46
N LYS A 224 5.55 -13.99 3.33
CA LYS A 224 4.95 -13.60 4.60
C LYS A 224 4.90 -12.09 4.71
N GLY A 225 3.78 -11.57 5.18
CA GLY A 225 3.56 -10.14 5.35
C GLY A 225 2.19 -9.70 4.84
N ALA A 226 2.02 -8.40 4.68
CA ALA A 226 0.82 -7.80 4.14
C ALA A 226 0.94 -7.66 2.62
N TYR A 227 -0.05 -8.12 1.86
CA TYR A 227 -0.07 -7.92 0.42
C TYR A 227 -1.45 -8.01 -0.20
N SER A 228 -1.68 -7.14 -1.20
CA SER A 228 -2.68 -7.31 -2.23
C SER A 228 -1.99 -7.25 -3.57
N LEU A 229 -2.15 -8.29 -4.37
CA LEU A 229 -1.48 -8.49 -5.64
C LEU A 229 -2.47 -8.37 -6.79
N VAL A 230 -2.08 -7.67 -7.84
CA VAL A 230 -2.73 -7.74 -9.15
C VAL A 230 -1.69 -8.24 -10.14
N VAL A 231 -1.91 -9.45 -10.64
CA VAL A 231 -0.99 -10.16 -11.53
C VAL A 231 -1.64 -10.27 -12.90
N MET A 232 -0.93 -9.82 -13.93
CA MET A 232 -1.34 -9.96 -15.32
C MET A 232 -0.44 -10.94 -16.06
N SER A 233 -1.02 -11.88 -16.72
CA SER A 233 -0.41 -12.57 -17.88
C SER A 233 -1.13 -12.09 -19.15
N PRO A 234 -0.61 -12.36 -20.36
CA PRO A 234 -1.24 -11.83 -21.59
C PRO A 234 -2.73 -12.18 -21.81
N ARG A 235 -3.29 -13.12 -21.02
CA ARG A 235 -4.69 -13.57 -21.18
C ARG A 235 -5.44 -13.79 -19.86
N LYS A 236 -4.84 -13.43 -18.73
CA LYS A 236 -5.45 -13.62 -17.41
C LYS A 236 -5.10 -12.46 -16.51
N LEU A 237 -6.09 -11.97 -15.82
CA LEU A 237 -5.92 -11.05 -14.69
C LEU A 237 -6.21 -11.80 -13.40
N ILE A 238 -5.31 -11.68 -12.42
CA ILE A 238 -5.39 -12.41 -11.16
C ILE A 238 -5.28 -11.41 -10.02
N GLY A 239 -6.24 -11.44 -9.10
CA GLY A 239 -6.17 -10.76 -7.82
C GLY A 239 -5.84 -11.77 -6.72
N ALA A 240 -4.93 -11.43 -5.81
CA ALA A 240 -4.68 -12.24 -4.64
C ALA A 240 -4.49 -11.36 -3.41
N ARG A 241 -5.13 -11.76 -2.30
CA ARG A 241 -5.06 -11.04 -1.04
C ARG A 241 -4.38 -11.91 0.02
N ASP A 242 -3.58 -11.31 0.91
CA ASP A 242 -2.92 -12.05 1.99
C ASP A 242 -3.93 -12.78 2.88
N PRO A 243 -3.57 -13.92 3.50
CA PRO A 243 -4.52 -14.72 4.29
C PRO A 243 -5.11 -14.01 5.51
N TYR A 244 -4.42 -12.99 6.04
CA TYR A 244 -4.89 -12.22 7.19
C TYR A 244 -5.75 -11.03 6.79
N GLY A 245 -5.71 -10.61 5.49
CA GLY A 245 -6.48 -9.49 4.98
C GLY A 245 -5.98 -8.13 5.42
N PHE A 246 -4.66 -7.96 5.59
CA PHE A 246 -4.06 -6.69 5.98
C PHE A 246 -4.39 -5.56 5.01
N ARG A 247 -4.28 -5.83 3.69
CA ARG A 247 -4.52 -4.84 2.65
C ARG A 247 -5.83 -5.10 1.93
N PRO A 248 -6.59 -4.04 1.58
CA PRO A 248 -7.85 -4.20 0.86
C PRO A 248 -7.63 -4.52 -0.61
N LEU A 249 -8.56 -5.27 -1.18
CA LEU A 249 -8.72 -5.50 -2.62
C LEU A 249 -10.17 -5.78 -2.91
N CYS A 250 -10.76 -5.08 -3.86
CA CYS A 250 -12.15 -5.26 -4.25
C CYS A 250 -12.30 -5.58 -5.73
N ILE A 251 -13.47 -6.11 -6.07
CA ILE A 251 -13.88 -6.48 -7.43
C ILE A 251 -14.99 -5.54 -7.86
N GLY A 252 -14.82 -4.96 -9.05
CA GLY A 252 -15.85 -4.19 -9.74
C GLY A 252 -16.22 -4.80 -11.09
N LYS A 253 -17.34 -4.34 -11.64
CA LYS A 253 -17.81 -4.70 -12.99
C LYS A 253 -18.33 -3.48 -13.71
N ARG A 254 -17.97 -3.33 -15.00
CA ARG A 254 -18.50 -2.31 -15.90
C ARG A 254 -18.78 -2.95 -17.26
N GLY A 255 -20.07 -3.14 -17.59
CA GLY A 255 -20.44 -3.93 -18.77
C GLY A 255 -19.86 -5.34 -18.68
N ASN A 256 -19.05 -5.74 -19.66
CA ASN A 256 -18.34 -7.02 -19.68
C ASN A 256 -16.89 -6.94 -19.15
N ALA A 257 -16.49 -5.79 -18.59
CA ALA A 257 -15.18 -5.66 -17.96
C ALA A 257 -15.24 -5.99 -16.45
N TYR A 258 -14.27 -6.78 -15.96
CA TYR A 258 -14.03 -6.97 -14.54
C TYR A 258 -12.81 -6.17 -14.09
N ILE A 259 -12.92 -5.58 -12.90
CA ILE A 259 -11.93 -4.68 -12.33
C ILE A 259 -11.48 -5.20 -10.96
N LEU A 260 -10.20 -5.02 -10.66
CA LEU A 260 -9.61 -5.20 -9.33
C LEU A 260 -9.04 -3.87 -8.88
N ALA A 261 -9.36 -3.42 -7.68
CA ALA A 261 -8.86 -2.15 -7.14
C ALA A 261 -8.58 -2.23 -5.64
N SER A 262 -7.64 -1.41 -5.17
CA SER A 262 -7.37 -1.29 -3.72
C SER A 262 -8.56 -0.72 -2.94
N GLU A 263 -9.33 0.19 -3.54
CA GLU A 263 -10.47 0.83 -2.88
C GLU A 263 -11.66 0.95 -3.84
N SER A 264 -12.88 0.91 -3.28
CA SER A 264 -14.14 1.04 -4.03
C SER A 264 -14.28 2.40 -4.72
N CYS A 265 -13.72 3.47 -4.16
CA CYS A 265 -13.75 4.81 -4.78
C CYS A 265 -13.10 4.85 -6.18
N ALA A 266 -12.18 3.94 -6.49
CA ALA A 266 -11.64 3.81 -7.83
C ALA A 266 -12.65 3.22 -8.82
N LEU A 267 -13.56 2.37 -8.35
CA LEU A 267 -14.66 1.82 -9.15
C LEU A 267 -15.67 2.92 -9.47
N ASP A 268 -16.06 3.70 -8.47
CA ASP A 268 -16.99 4.83 -8.63
C ASP A 268 -16.47 5.84 -9.67
N THR A 269 -15.17 6.16 -9.61
CA THR A 269 -14.53 7.11 -10.53
C THR A 269 -14.62 6.68 -12.00
N ILE A 270 -14.59 5.38 -12.27
CA ILE A 270 -14.66 4.84 -13.64
C ILE A 270 -16.07 4.38 -14.03
N GLY A 271 -17.08 4.61 -13.18
CA GLY A 271 -18.45 4.19 -13.42
C GLY A 271 -18.65 2.66 -13.40
N ALA A 272 -17.88 1.96 -12.57
CA ALA A 272 -18.03 0.53 -12.36
C ALA A 272 -18.83 0.23 -11.09
N GLU A 273 -19.65 -0.81 -11.15
CA GLU A 273 -20.39 -1.32 -10.00
C GLU A 273 -19.46 -2.11 -9.07
N PHE A 274 -19.58 -1.88 -7.76
CA PHE A 274 -18.91 -2.70 -6.75
C PHE A 274 -19.58 -4.08 -6.69
N VAL A 275 -18.81 -5.13 -6.87
CA VAL A 275 -19.31 -6.51 -6.80
C VAL A 275 -19.15 -7.06 -5.37
N ARG A 276 -17.92 -7.07 -4.87
CA ARG A 276 -17.54 -7.51 -3.52
C ARG A 276 -16.06 -7.26 -3.24
N ASP A 277 -15.67 -7.37 -1.99
CA ASP A 277 -14.27 -7.49 -1.62
C ASP A 277 -13.70 -8.88 -2.00
N VAL A 278 -12.39 -8.93 -2.25
CA VAL A 278 -11.64 -10.19 -2.30
C VAL A 278 -11.43 -10.67 -0.87
N GLU A 279 -11.81 -11.90 -0.56
CA GLU A 279 -11.66 -12.45 0.78
C GLU A 279 -10.18 -12.60 1.16
N PRO A 280 -9.82 -12.48 2.47
CA PRO A 280 -8.49 -12.83 2.93
C PRO A 280 -8.06 -14.23 2.53
N GLY A 281 -6.92 -14.36 1.85
CA GLY A 281 -6.42 -15.64 1.29
C GLY A 281 -7.01 -16.06 -0.05
N GLU A 282 -7.97 -15.31 -0.58
CA GLU A 282 -8.59 -15.63 -1.86
C GLU A 282 -7.69 -15.25 -3.04
N ILE A 283 -7.70 -16.11 -4.07
CA ILE A 283 -7.13 -15.85 -5.39
C ILE A 283 -8.26 -15.81 -6.40
N VAL A 284 -8.48 -14.66 -6.98
CA VAL A 284 -9.47 -14.41 -8.03
C VAL A 284 -8.79 -14.47 -9.40
N THR A 285 -9.34 -15.23 -10.34
CA THR A 285 -8.84 -15.31 -11.71
C THR A 285 -9.91 -14.85 -12.68
N ILE A 286 -9.58 -13.85 -13.50
CA ILE A 286 -10.45 -13.28 -14.52
C ILE A 286 -9.90 -13.69 -15.89
N THR A 287 -10.76 -14.27 -16.71
CA THR A 287 -10.47 -14.74 -18.07
C THR A 287 -11.63 -14.38 -18.98
N GLN A 288 -11.52 -14.65 -20.28
CA GLN A 288 -12.64 -14.52 -21.22
C GLN A 288 -13.88 -15.36 -20.83
N LYS A 289 -13.72 -16.35 -19.94
CA LYS A 289 -14.83 -17.18 -19.46
C LYS A 289 -15.54 -16.59 -18.24
N GLY A 290 -15.06 -15.46 -17.72
CA GLY A 290 -15.55 -14.82 -16.51
C GLY A 290 -14.57 -14.91 -15.36
N ILE A 291 -15.11 -14.88 -14.13
CA ILE A 291 -14.36 -14.84 -12.87
C ILE A 291 -14.43 -16.20 -12.16
N GLU A 292 -13.28 -16.68 -11.70
CA GLU A 292 -13.12 -17.89 -10.90
C GLU A 292 -12.46 -17.53 -9.56
N SER A 293 -12.88 -18.20 -8.48
CA SER A 293 -12.35 -17.97 -7.11
C SER A 293 -11.67 -19.24 -6.60
N ASN A 294 -10.48 -19.09 -6.05
CA ASN A 294 -9.76 -20.14 -5.33
C ASN A 294 -9.53 -19.68 -3.87
N ARG A 295 -10.12 -20.41 -2.93
CA ARG A 295 -10.09 -20.13 -1.49
C ARG A 295 -9.18 -21.08 -0.70
N SER A 296 -8.27 -21.77 -1.36
CA SER A 296 -7.39 -22.76 -0.73
C SER A 296 -6.44 -22.17 0.31
N MET A 297 -6.22 -20.84 0.28
CA MET A 297 -5.35 -20.12 1.20
C MET A 297 -6.13 -19.29 2.24
N CYS A 298 -7.48 -19.34 2.22
CA CYS A 298 -8.29 -18.66 3.21
C CYS A 298 -8.15 -19.32 4.59
N ILE A 299 -8.08 -18.50 5.61
CA ILE A 299 -8.01 -18.90 7.03
C ILE A 299 -9.31 -18.51 7.76
N PRO A 300 -9.58 -19.06 8.96
CA PRO A 300 -10.75 -18.67 9.75
C PRO A 300 -10.81 -17.17 10.03
N LYS A 301 -12.03 -16.60 10.06
CA LYS A 301 -12.27 -15.15 10.22
C LYS A 301 -11.69 -14.59 11.52
N GLU A 302 -11.62 -15.41 12.57
CA GLU A 302 -11.08 -15.05 13.88
C GLU A 302 -9.57 -14.76 13.84
N GLN A 303 -8.89 -15.19 12.79
CA GLN A 303 -7.47 -14.94 12.54
C GLN A 303 -7.21 -13.76 11.61
N HIS A 304 -8.26 -13.12 11.07
CA HIS A 304 -8.08 -11.96 10.19
C HIS A 304 -7.52 -10.77 10.99
N ALA A 305 -6.56 -10.07 10.39
CA ALA A 305 -5.83 -8.96 11.02
C ALA A 305 -5.81 -7.74 10.11
N ARG A 306 -7.00 -7.15 9.89
CA ARG A 306 -7.15 -5.94 9.08
C ARG A 306 -6.34 -4.78 9.64
N CYS A 307 -5.66 -4.04 8.78
CA CYS A 307 -4.89 -2.88 9.20
C CYS A 307 -5.84 -1.74 9.59
N ILE A 308 -5.81 -1.33 10.86
CA ILE A 308 -6.64 -0.22 11.34
C ILE A 308 -6.30 1.10 10.65
N PHE A 309 -5.07 1.30 10.18
CA PHE A 309 -4.66 2.51 9.46
C PHE A 309 -5.36 2.67 8.12
N GLU A 310 -5.84 1.60 7.49
CA GLU A 310 -6.70 1.71 6.31
C GLU A 310 -7.96 2.53 6.63
N TYR A 311 -8.60 2.28 7.77
CA TYR A 311 -9.80 3.00 8.19
C TYR A 311 -9.51 4.41 8.73
N ILE A 312 -8.43 4.58 9.49
CA ILE A 312 -8.11 5.87 10.14
C ILE A 312 -7.51 6.87 9.16
N TYR A 313 -6.65 6.42 8.23
CA TYR A 313 -5.80 7.33 7.48
C TYR A 313 -5.66 7.02 5.99
N PHE A 314 -5.35 5.75 5.58
CA PHE A 314 -4.96 5.48 4.21
C PHE A 314 -6.12 5.62 3.23
N ALA A 315 -7.23 4.92 3.46
CA ALA A 315 -8.37 4.92 2.56
C ALA A 315 -9.10 6.28 2.53
N ARG A 316 -9.75 6.55 1.41
CA ARG A 316 -10.63 7.72 1.31
C ARG A 316 -11.89 7.51 2.14
N PRO A 317 -12.49 8.58 2.70
CA PRO A 317 -13.73 8.45 3.49
C PRO A 317 -14.89 7.82 2.73
N ASP A 318 -14.96 8.00 1.41
CA ASP A 318 -15.99 7.46 0.53
C ASP A 318 -15.76 5.98 0.15
N ALA A 319 -14.67 5.36 0.60
CA ALA A 319 -14.39 3.95 0.35
C ALA A 319 -15.12 3.02 1.32
N TYR A 320 -15.43 1.81 0.81
CA TYR A 320 -15.89 0.66 1.60
C TYR A 320 -14.79 -0.40 1.59
N ILE A 321 -14.49 -0.97 2.76
CA ILE A 321 -13.48 -2.03 2.93
C ILE A 321 -14.10 -3.14 3.78
N ASP A 322 -14.14 -4.36 3.26
CA ASP A 322 -14.71 -5.55 3.94
C ASP A 322 -16.15 -5.30 4.47
N GLY A 323 -16.95 -4.61 3.67
CA GLY A 323 -18.34 -4.29 3.99
C GLY A 323 -18.51 -3.14 5.01
N VAL A 324 -17.42 -2.44 5.38
CA VAL A 324 -17.46 -1.35 6.37
C VAL A 324 -17.13 -0.01 5.69
N SER A 325 -18.01 0.98 5.89
CA SER A 325 -17.75 2.36 5.45
C SER A 325 -16.59 2.98 6.23
N VAL A 326 -15.62 3.51 5.51
CA VAL A 326 -14.48 4.25 6.12
C VAL A 326 -14.97 5.52 6.81
N TYR A 327 -15.95 6.21 6.22
CA TYR A 327 -16.59 7.38 6.82
C TYR A 327 -17.22 7.05 8.19
N GLU A 328 -18.09 6.02 8.23
CA GLU A 328 -18.76 5.61 9.47
C GLU A 328 -17.75 5.14 10.54
N SER A 329 -16.71 4.41 10.14
CA SER A 329 -15.64 3.98 11.05
C SER A 329 -14.95 5.17 11.73
N ARG A 330 -14.65 6.22 10.99
CA ARG A 330 -14.05 7.45 11.54
C ARG A 330 -15.02 8.22 12.43
N LEU A 331 -16.29 8.28 12.05
CA LEU A 331 -17.33 8.93 12.85
C LEU A 331 -17.48 8.25 14.21
N ILE A 332 -17.58 6.91 14.20
CA ILE A 332 -17.66 6.07 15.42
C ILE A 332 -16.41 6.24 16.28
N ALA A 333 -15.22 6.27 15.68
CA ALA A 333 -13.96 6.49 16.40
C ALA A 333 -13.97 7.84 17.12
N GLY A 334 -14.46 8.90 16.47
CA GLY A 334 -14.60 10.23 17.07
C GLY A 334 -15.59 10.25 18.24
N ARG A 335 -16.76 9.62 18.09
CA ARG A 335 -17.74 9.45 19.18
C ARG A 335 -17.15 8.69 20.37
N SER A 336 -16.45 7.57 20.09
CA SER A 336 -15.80 6.78 21.12
C SER A 336 -14.73 7.61 21.86
N LEU A 337 -13.98 8.43 21.13
CA LEU A 337 -12.97 9.32 21.73
C LEU A 337 -13.61 10.32 22.70
N ALA A 338 -14.74 10.94 22.33
CA ALA A 338 -15.46 11.88 23.21
C ALA A 338 -15.95 11.22 24.51
N LYS A 339 -16.43 9.97 24.43
CA LYS A 339 -16.89 9.22 25.63
C LYS A 339 -15.76 8.88 26.59
N HIS A 340 -14.59 8.48 26.07
CA HIS A 340 -13.48 7.99 26.90
C HIS A 340 -12.52 9.10 27.31
N HIS A 341 -12.50 10.20 26.55
CA HIS A 341 -11.61 11.34 26.75
C HIS A 341 -12.36 12.66 26.57
N PRO A 342 -13.33 12.96 27.44
CA PRO A 342 -14.06 14.24 27.38
C PRO A 342 -13.11 15.40 27.68
N VAL A 343 -13.31 16.51 26.98
CA VAL A 343 -12.51 17.74 27.14
C VAL A 343 -13.47 18.90 27.28
N ASP A 344 -13.17 19.85 28.18
CA ASP A 344 -13.84 21.14 28.27
C ASP A 344 -13.22 22.08 27.23
N ALA A 345 -13.99 22.42 26.19
CA ALA A 345 -13.55 23.23 25.07
C ALA A 345 -14.74 23.96 24.42
N ASP A 346 -14.45 25.08 23.77
CA ASP A 346 -15.46 25.90 23.08
C ASP A 346 -15.76 25.42 21.67
N LEU A 347 -14.82 24.70 21.04
CA LEU A 347 -14.91 24.31 19.64
C LEU A 347 -14.14 23.02 19.36
N VAL A 348 -14.73 22.13 18.57
CA VAL A 348 -14.07 20.96 17.98
C VAL A 348 -13.70 21.27 16.53
N VAL A 349 -12.43 21.04 16.18
CA VAL A 349 -11.95 21.21 14.80
C VAL A 349 -11.19 19.99 14.33
N GLY A 350 -11.34 19.64 13.05
CA GLY A 350 -10.56 18.60 12.41
C GLY A 350 -9.30 19.14 11.74
N VAL A 351 -8.21 18.40 11.82
CA VAL A 351 -7.04 18.66 10.97
C VAL A 351 -7.29 18.01 9.61
N PRO A 352 -7.40 18.80 8.53
CA PRO A 352 -7.71 18.26 7.21
C PRO A 352 -6.65 17.30 6.67
N GLU A 353 -7.06 16.20 6.01
CA GLU A 353 -8.46 15.81 5.75
C GLU A 353 -8.90 14.64 6.65
N SER A 354 -7.97 13.76 7.02
CA SER A 354 -8.29 12.51 7.75
C SER A 354 -8.93 12.74 9.11
N GLY A 355 -8.60 13.87 9.77
CA GLY A 355 -9.14 14.22 11.08
C GLY A 355 -10.57 14.79 11.07
N ASN A 356 -11.07 15.27 9.92
CA ASN A 356 -12.35 15.99 9.87
C ASN A 356 -13.53 15.11 10.31
N VAL A 357 -13.64 13.89 9.78
CA VAL A 357 -14.76 12.98 10.08
C VAL A 357 -14.75 12.54 11.55
N ALA A 358 -13.56 12.25 12.10
CA ALA A 358 -13.42 11.92 13.53
C ALA A 358 -13.80 13.11 14.43
N ALA A 359 -13.40 14.33 14.06
CA ALA A 359 -13.78 15.55 14.78
C ALA A 359 -15.30 15.79 14.74
N MET A 360 -15.95 15.53 13.59
CA MET A 360 -17.42 15.58 13.52
C MET A 360 -18.06 14.58 14.50
N GLY A 361 -17.56 13.35 14.54
CA GLY A 361 -18.05 12.33 15.49
C GLY A 361 -17.85 12.74 16.93
N TYR A 362 -16.71 13.35 17.25
CA TYR A 362 -16.41 13.90 18.58
C TYR A 362 -17.41 15.01 18.97
N ALA A 363 -17.63 15.96 18.07
CA ALA A 363 -18.57 17.06 18.30
C ALA A 363 -20.01 16.57 18.51
N MET A 364 -20.48 15.60 17.69
CA MET A 364 -21.80 15.00 17.83
C MET A 364 -22.01 14.33 19.19
N GLU A 365 -20.98 13.71 19.76
CA GLU A 365 -21.10 12.98 21.03
C GLU A 365 -20.91 13.91 22.23
N SER A 366 -19.98 14.86 22.16
CA SER A 366 -19.68 15.77 23.27
C SER A 366 -20.66 16.94 23.39
N GLY A 367 -21.40 17.27 22.33
CA GLY A 367 -22.25 18.45 22.25
C GLY A 367 -21.47 19.76 22.04
N ILE A 368 -20.13 19.70 21.93
CA ILE A 368 -19.30 20.86 21.62
C ILE A 368 -19.44 21.20 20.13
N PRO A 369 -19.65 22.48 19.74
CA PRO A 369 -19.82 22.86 18.33
C PRO A 369 -18.63 22.42 17.47
N TYR A 370 -18.93 21.95 16.24
CA TYR A 370 -17.93 21.68 15.22
C TYR A 370 -17.67 22.93 14.38
N GLY A 371 -16.42 23.26 14.12
CA GLY A 371 -16.04 24.37 13.27
C GLY A 371 -14.78 24.13 12.45
N MET A 372 -14.47 25.06 11.59
CA MET A 372 -13.24 25.07 10.78
C MET A 372 -12.21 26.00 11.43
N ALA A 373 -10.99 25.52 11.64
CA ALA A 373 -9.85 26.36 12.01
C ALA A 373 -8.73 26.32 10.96
N PHE A 374 -8.86 25.48 9.95
CA PHE A 374 -7.88 25.32 8.89
C PHE A 374 -8.52 25.33 7.52
N VAL A 375 -7.87 26.01 6.58
CA VAL A 375 -8.14 25.91 5.14
C VAL A 375 -6.99 25.13 4.50
N LYS A 376 -7.32 24.04 3.81
CA LYS A 376 -6.35 23.24 3.07
C LYS A 376 -6.22 23.75 1.64
N ASN A 377 -4.98 23.98 1.20
CA ASN A 377 -4.70 24.15 -0.22
C ASN A 377 -4.82 22.79 -0.94
N SER A 378 -5.85 22.65 -1.76
CA SER A 378 -6.16 21.38 -2.46
C SER A 378 -5.10 20.97 -3.50
N TYR A 379 -4.28 21.89 -3.97
CA TYR A 379 -3.19 21.62 -4.91
C TYR A 379 -1.92 21.09 -4.23
N VAL A 380 -1.88 21.03 -2.90
CA VAL A 380 -0.76 20.45 -2.15
C VAL A 380 -1.16 19.06 -1.65
N GLY A 381 -0.51 18.05 -2.16
CA GLY A 381 -0.72 16.66 -1.77
C GLY A 381 -0.30 16.35 -0.33
N ARG A 382 -0.16 15.08 0.01
CA ARG A 382 0.30 14.63 1.33
C ARG A 382 1.74 15.10 1.56
N THR A 383 2.01 15.74 2.69
CA THR A 383 3.31 16.40 2.98
C THR A 383 4.16 15.63 3.99
N PHE A 384 3.55 14.70 4.72
CA PHE A 384 4.20 13.92 5.76
C PHE A 384 5.33 13.02 5.22
N ILE A 385 5.24 12.66 3.96
CA ILE A 385 6.15 11.77 3.23
C ILE A 385 7.48 12.40 2.80
N LYS A 386 7.67 13.72 2.97
CA LYS A 386 8.91 14.35 2.56
C LYS A 386 10.06 13.97 3.51
N PRO A 387 11.23 13.57 2.99
CA PRO A 387 12.30 12.98 3.80
C PRO A 387 12.94 13.97 4.79
N LYS A 388 12.99 15.26 4.46
CA LYS A 388 13.63 16.28 5.31
C LYS A 388 12.61 17.02 6.17
N GLN A 389 12.87 17.18 7.47
CA GLN A 389 12.01 17.90 8.42
C GLN A 389 11.72 19.35 7.95
N SER A 390 12.73 20.09 7.50
CA SER A 390 12.56 21.45 6.97
C SER A 390 11.62 21.50 5.75
N SER A 391 11.69 20.49 4.89
CA SER A 391 10.80 20.36 3.73
C SER A 391 9.36 20.03 4.14
N ARG A 392 9.18 19.26 5.23
CA ARG A 392 7.87 18.96 5.80
C ARG A 392 7.23 20.23 6.38
N GLU A 393 7.97 20.98 7.18
CA GLU A 393 7.49 22.24 7.80
C GLU A 393 7.10 23.30 6.75
N SER A 394 7.95 23.51 5.74
CA SER A 394 7.64 24.42 4.62
C SER A 394 6.39 23.98 3.87
N SER A 395 6.24 22.67 3.63
CA SER A 395 5.08 22.12 2.92
C SER A 395 3.80 22.24 3.76
N VAL A 396 3.85 22.06 5.07
CA VAL A 396 2.70 22.27 5.95
C VAL A 396 2.22 23.72 5.91
N ARG A 397 3.14 24.70 5.90
CA ARG A 397 2.78 26.14 5.78
C ARG A 397 2.05 26.46 4.47
N ILE A 398 2.47 25.82 3.36
CA ILE A 398 1.81 26.04 2.05
C ILE A 398 0.46 25.32 2.00
N LYS A 399 0.34 24.19 2.73
CA LYS A 399 -0.84 23.33 2.69
C LYS A 399 -1.97 23.78 3.60
N LEU A 400 -1.66 24.24 4.80
CA LEU A 400 -2.63 24.56 5.84
C LEU A 400 -2.51 26.02 6.28
N ASN A 401 -3.58 26.77 6.11
CA ASN A 401 -3.71 28.12 6.62
C ASN A 401 -4.72 28.13 7.77
N VAL A 402 -4.39 28.86 8.83
CA VAL A 402 -5.27 29.04 9.99
C VAL A 402 -6.30 30.13 9.66
N LEU A 403 -7.55 29.90 10.07
CA LEU A 403 -8.64 30.87 10.03
C LEU A 403 -8.59 31.78 11.25
#